data_b31aaa10583b15cc899dbecde28274c4
#
_entry.id   b31aaa10583b15cc899dbecde28274c4
#
_cell.length_a   1.000
_cell.length_b   1.000
_cell.length_c   1.000
_cell.angle_alpha   90.00
_cell.angle_beta   90.00
_cell.angle_gamma   90.00
#
_symmetry.space_group_name_H-M   'P 1'
#
loop_
_entity.id
_entity.type
_entity.pdbx_description
1 polymer ?
#
loop_
_entity_poly.entity_id
_entity_poly.type
_entity_poly.pdbx_seq_one_letter_code
_entity_poly.pdbx_strand_id
1 'polypeptide(L)'
;MARPILIIAICYLTISCNQNSKPTKVNDLTSSNDSLQNGKSTKIDPTEIDFVASSPDKAKILLENEYVRVIEYSLKPGEKDSTHTHPPKTSYVISGGTLRVYPENEKPFDAEEIKGKAEWSDKRGKHFVENIGKTTVTILLTEIKSAP
;
A
#
# COMPACT_ATOMS: atom_id res chain seq x y z
N MET A 1 -29.08 -19.44 -45.16
CA MET A 1 -27.75 -19.82 -44.65
C MET A 1 -27.86 -20.00 -43.13
N ALA A 2 -27.89 -21.24 -42.68
CA ALA A 2 -28.09 -21.58 -41.26
C ALA A 2 -26.75 -21.63 -40.55
N ARG A 3 -26.63 -20.95 -39.38
CA ARG A 3 -25.46 -20.99 -38.51
C ARG A 3 -25.58 -22.19 -37.54
N PRO A 4 -24.55 -23.00 -37.34
CA PRO A 4 -24.57 -24.05 -36.32
C PRO A 4 -24.39 -23.50 -34.91
N ILE A 5 -25.24 -23.98 -34.02
CA ILE A 5 -25.16 -23.74 -32.58
C ILE A 5 -24.15 -24.73 -32.00
N LEU A 6 -23.07 -24.21 -31.40
CA LEU A 6 -22.07 -25.03 -30.70
C LEU A 6 -22.54 -25.24 -29.25
N ILE A 7 -22.91 -26.47 -28.90
CA ILE A 7 -23.27 -26.88 -27.55
C ILE A 7 -22.00 -27.28 -26.83
N ILE A 8 -21.59 -26.52 -25.83
CA ILE A 8 -20.47 -26.85 -24.92
C ILE A 8 -21.03 -27.66 -23.76
N ALA A 9 -20.67 -28.93 -23.69
CA ALA A 9 -20.97 -29.81 -22.57
C ALA A 9 -20.00 -29.51 -21.40
N ILE A 10 -20.54 -29.09 -20.27
CA ILE A 10 -19.80 -28.87 -19.04
C ILE A 10 -19.80 -30.17 -18.23
N CYS A 11 -18.64 -30.84 -18.13
CA CYS A 11 -18.41 -31.97 -17.23
C CYS A 11 -18.23 -31.48 -15.81
N TYR A 12 -19.16 -31.83 -14.91
CA TYR A 12 -18.99 -31.68 -13.46
C TYR A 12 -18.19 -32.86 -12.90
N LEU A 13 -16.99 -32.58 -12.42
CA LEU A 13 -16.20 -33.52 -11.60
C LEU A 13 -16.59 -33.33 -10.13
N THR A 14 -17.29 -34.31 -9.56
CA THR A 14 -17.58 -34.38 -8.13
C THR A 14 -16.37 -34.99 -7.40
N ILE A 15 -15.69 -34.21 -6.58
CA ILE A 15 -14.65 -34.69 -5.65
C ILE A 15 -15.32 -35.03 -4.33
N SER A 16 -15.37 -36.34 -4.03
CA SER A 16 -15.84 -36.88 -2.75
C SER A 16 -14.71 -36.80 -1.71
N CYS A 17 -14.87 -35.96 -0.69
CA CYS A 17 -14.01 -35.95 0.49
C CYS A 17 -14.44 -37.01 1.49
N ASN A 18 -13.60 -38.01 1.70
CA ASN A 18 -13.74 -39.00 2.77
C ASN A 18 -13.13 -38.41 4.07
N GLN A 19 -14.00 -38.15 5.08
CA GLN A 19 -13.57 -37.78 6.43
C GLN A 19 -13.52 -39.02 7.29
N ASN A 20 -12.36 -39.39 7.76
CA ASN A 20 -12.20 -40.34 8.87
C ASN A 20 -11.00 -39.93 9.74
N SER A 21 -11.23 -39.23 10.84
CA SER A 21 -10.23 -39.06 11.89
C SER A 21 -10.90 -39.15 13.27
N LYS A 22 -10.48 -40.14 14.03
CA LYS A 22 -10.85 -40.44 15.42
C LYS A 22 -10.36 -39.33 16.37
N PRO A 23 -11.07 -39.08 17.49
CA PRO A 23 -10.65 -38.16 18.54
C PRO A 23 -9.57 -38.77 19.42
N THR A 24 -8.43 -38.08 19.57
CA THR A 24 -7.41 -38.41 20.58
C THR A 24 -7.57 -37.51 21.80
N LYS A 25 -7.51 -38.15 22.98
CA LYS A 25 -7.76 -37.57 24.29
C LYS A 25 -6.80 -36.42 24.65
N VAL A 26 -7.37 -35.41 25.28
CA VAL A 26 -6.74 -34.34 26.02
C VAL A 26 -5.97 -34.88 27.20
N ASN A 27 -4.70 -34.58 27.34
CA ASN A 27 -3.98 -34.62 28.60
C ASN A 27 -3.57 -33.18 28.96
N ASP A 28 -4.13 -32.78 30.08
CA ASP A 28 -3.83 -31.57 30.84
C ASP A 28 -2.39 -31.63 31.38
N LEU A 29 -1.60 -30.59 31.12
CA LEU A 29 -0.39 -30.26 31.86
C LEU A 29 -0.10 -28.76 31.81
N THR A 30 -0.51 -28.10 32.88
CA THR A 30 0.09 -26.95 33.58
C THR A 30 1.17 -26.13 32.86
N SER A 31 0.84 -24.87 32.74
CA SER A 31 1.66 -23.66 33.06
C SER A 31 3.17 -23.74 32.81
N SER A 32 3.61 -22.99 31.80
CA SER A 32 4.75 -22.10 31.95
C SER A 32 4.61 -20.94 30.94
N ASN A 33 4.46 -19.75 31.49
CA ASN A 33 4.59 -18.49 30.77
C ASN A 33 6.00 -18.40 30.20
N ASP A 34 6.12 -18.51 28.91
CA ASP A 34 7.30 -18.05 28.20
C ASP A 34 6.88 -17.17 27.04
N SER A 35 6.79 -15.89 27.35
CA SER A 35 6.54 -14.83 26.40
C SER A 35 7.80 -14.61 25.58
N LEU A 36 7.95 -15.36 24.51
CA LEU A 36 8.88 -15.03 23.45
C LEU A 36 8.27 -13.92 22.59
N GLN A 37 8.27 -12.72 23.13
CA GLN A 37 8.22 -11.48 22.32
C GLN A 37 9.55 -11.37 21.58
N ASN A 38 9.68 -12.04 20.45
CA ASN A 38 10.73 -11.76 19.50
C ASN A 38 10.28 -10.56 18.62
N GLY A 39 9.97 -9.46 19.30
CA GLY A 39 9.80 -8.16 18.68
C GLY A 39 11.18 -7.70 18.19
N LYS A 40 11.49 -7.90 16.91
CA LYS A 40 12.55 -7.14 16.26
C LYS A 40 12.18 -5.65 16.39
N SER A 41 12.70 -5.02 17.44
CA SER A 41 12.58 -3.57 17.66
C SER A 41 13.26 -2.90 16.48
N THR A 42 12.52 -2.59 15.46
CA THR A 42 12.94 -1.62 14.45
C THR A 42 13.10 -0.31 15.18
N LYS A 43 14.36 0.15 15.34
CA LYS A 43 14.64 1.50 15.81
C LYS A 43 13.88 2.45 14.88
N ILE A 44 12.79 3.02 15.39
CA ILE A 44 12.08 4.08 14.69
C ILE A 44 13.07 5.24 14.62
N ASP A 45 13.47 5.62 13.42
CA ASP A 45 14.28 6.81 13.17
C ASP A 45 13.42 8.01 13.60
N PRO A 46 13.82 8.81 14.61
CA PRO A 46 13.02 9.94 15.10
C PRO A 46 12.82 11.03 14.03
N THR A 47 13.51 10.95 12.91
CA THR A 47 13.34 11.85 11.77
C THR A 47 12.24 11.41 10.80
N GLU A 48 11.74 10.17 10.93
CA GLU A 48 10.66 9.64 10.08
C GLU A 48 9.29 10.09 10.58
N ILE A 49 8.50 10.62 9.65
CA ILE A 49 7.11 11.01 9.86
C ILE A 49 6.24 10.18 8.93
N ASP A 50 5.42 9.31 9.49
CA ASP A 50 4.55 8.43 8.72
C ASP A 50 3.53 9.23 7.90
N PHE A 51 3.49 8.97 6.59
CA PHE A 51 2.62 9.69 5.66
C PHE A 51 1.13 9.51 5.96
N VAL A 52 0.69 8.28 6.21
CA VAL A 52 -0.73 8.00 6.47
C VAL A 52 -1.17 8.59 7.80
N ALA A 53 -0.32 8.52 8.82
CA ALA A 53 -0.62 9.12 10.12
C ALA A 53 -0.67 10.65 10.08
N SER A 54 0.17 11.30 9.25
CA SER A 54 0.21 12.75 9.11
C SER A 54 -0.90 13.33 8.23
N SER A 55 -1.42 12.54 7.29
CA SER A 55 -2.42 12.97 6.29
C SER A 55 -3.51 11.92 6.06
N PRO A 56 -4.26 11.50 7.11
CA PRO A 56 -5.20 10.36 7.04
C PRO A 56 -6.40 10.61 6.10
N ASP A 57 -6.71 11.86 5.81
CA ASP A 57 -7.77 12.26 4.88
C ASP A 57 -7.31 12.31 3.41
N LYS A 58 -6.00 12.20 3.15
CA LYS A 58 -5.39 12.22 1.82
C LYS A 58 -4.81 10.86 1.42
N ALA A 59 -4.47 10.03 2.40
CA ALA A 59 -3.76 8.77 2.21
C ALA A 59 -4.56 7.61 2.81
N LYS A 60 -5.01 6.69 1.95
CA LYS A 60 -5.78 5.50 2.33
C LYS A 60 -4.97 4.25 2.08
N ILE A 61 -4.73 3.44 3.11
CA ILE A 61 -4.10 2.13 2.97
C ILE A 61 -5.06 1.17 2.25
N LEU A 62 -4.62 0.61 1.13
CA LEU A 62 -5.35 -0.40 0.36
C LEU A 62 -4.88 -1.82 0.71
N LEU A 63 -3.59 -1.98 0.98
CA LEU A 63 -2.96 -3.24 1.38
C LEU A 63 -1.75 -2.93 2.24
N GLU A 64 -1.52 -3.75 3.26
CA GLU A 64 -0.32 -3.68 4.07
C GLU A 64 0.08 -5.06 4.56
N ASN A 65 1.39 -5.37 4.48
CA ASN A 65 1.99 -6.56 5.04
C ASN A 65 3.41 -6.24 5.57
N GLU A 66 4.22 -7.26 5.86
CA GLU A 66 5.59 -7.07 6.36
C GLU A 66 6.56 -6.46 5.33
N TYR A 67 6.26 -6.59 4.02
CA TYR A 67 7.15 -6.16 2.93
C TYR A 67 6.77 -4.82 2.33
N VAL A 68 5.47 -4.56 2.16
CA VAL A 68 4.98 -3.40 1.42
C VAL A 68 3.76 -2.78 2.10
N ARG A 69 3.55 -1.49 1.81
CA ARG A 69 2.31 -0.76 2.09
C ARG A 69 1.85 -0.09 0.80
N VAL A 70 0.66 -0.44 0.33
CA VAL A 70 0.02 0.15 -0.85
C VAL A 70 -0.98 1.21 -0.39
N ILE A 71 -0.81 2.42 -0.88
CA ILE A 71 -1.56 3.61 -0.45
C ILE A 71 -2.19 4.26 -1.69
N GLU A 72 -3.49 4.54 -1.62
CA GLU A 72 -4.14 5.49 -2.52
C GLU A 72 -4.00 6.89 -1.93
N TYR A 73 -3.28 7.76 -2.64
CA TYR A 73 -3.07 9.15 -2.30
C TYR A 73 -3.86 10.06 -3.21
N SER A 74 -4.60 11.04 -2.66
CA SER A 74 -5.42 11.93 -3.46
C SER A 74 -5.42 13.35 -2.91
N LEU A 75 -5.17 14.34 -3.80
CA LEU A 75 -5.26 15.77 -3.52
C LEU A 75 -6.18 16.46 -4.54
N LYS A 76 -7.18 17.19 -4.06
CA LYS A 76 -8.00 18.08 -4.89
C LYS A 76 -7.25 19.37 -5.19
N PRO A 77 -7.67 20.14 -6.22
CA PRO A 77 -7.10 21.46 -6.49
C PRO A 77 -7.04 22.35 -5.24
N GLY A 78 -5.86 22.90 -4.96
CA GLY A 78 -5.59 23.77 -3.81
C GLY A 78 -5.39 23.05 -2.47
N GLU A 79 -5.57 21.73 -2.40
CA GLU A 79 -5.28 20.98 -1.17
C GLU A 79 -3.79 20.75 -0.98
N LYS A 80 -3.40 20.63 0.29
CA LYS A 80 -2.06 20.26 0.74
C LYS A 80 -2.14 19.04 1.66
N ASP A 81 -1.10 18.24 1.64
CA ASP A 81 -0.88 17.26 2.68
C ASP A 81 -0.03 17.85 3.83
N SER A 82 0.17 17.07 4.88
CA SER A 82 1.03 17.43 6.00
C SER A 82 2.46 16.96 5.76
N THR A 83 3.43 17.61 6.43
CA THR A 83 4.84 17.18 6.35
C THR A 83 4.99 15.71 6.73
N HIS A 84 5.67 14.97 5.87
CA HIS A 84 5.90 13.53 6.01
C HIS A 84 7.22 13.09 5.35
N THR A 85 7.54 11.82 5.52
CA THR A 85 8.68 11.13 4.88
C THR A 85 8.19 9.89 4.14
N HIS A 86 9.00 9.36 3.23
CA HIS A 86 8.74 8.06 2.60
C HIS A 86 9.98 7.16 2.65
N PRO A 87 9.80 5.85 2.87
CA PRO A 87 10.80 4.86 2.46
C PRO A 87 10.89 4.80 0.93
N PRO A 88 11.80 3.99 0.35
CA PRO A 88 11.77 3.72 -1.08
C PRO A 88 10.39 3.26 -1.53
N LYS A 89 9.92 3.77 -2.68
CA LYS A 89 8.57 3.48 -3.17
C LYS A 89 8.46 3.51 -4.68
N THR A 90 7.45 2.84 -5.20
CA THR A 90 6.93 3.10 -6.54
C THR A 90 5.71 4.00 -6.46
N SER A 91 5.45 4.75 -7.53
CA SER A 91 4.22 5.50 -7.75
C SER A 91 3.61 5.13 -9.10
N TYR A 92 2.27 5.12 -9.17
CA TYR A 92 1.53 4.98 -10.42
C TYR A 92 0.40 6.00 -10.45
N VAL A 93 0.39 6.86 -11.47
CA VAL A 93 -0.57 7.97 -11.58
C VAL A 93 -1.90 7.47 -12.15
N ILE A 94 -2.95 7.47 -11.34
CA ILE A 94 -4.32 7.12 -11.73
C ILE A 94 -5.01 8.33 -12.39
N SER A 95 -4.86 9.51 -11.77
CA SER A 95 -5.37 10.78 -12.29
C SER A 95 -4.28 11.84 -12.17
N GLY A 96 -3.95 12.49 -13.25
CA GLY A 96 -2.83 13.42 -13.35
C GLY A 96 -3.20 14.87 -13.07
N GLY A 97 -2.16 15.70 -12.98
CA GLY A 97 -2.21 17.13 -12.74
C GLY A 97 -0.86 17.68 -12.31
N THR A 98 -0.83 18.92 -11.81
CA THR A 98 0.40 19.58 -11.38
C THR A 98 0.46 19.65 -9.87
N LEU A 99 1.47 19.03 -9.29
CA LEU A 99 1.80 19.09 -7.87
C LEU A 99 3.00 20.00 -7.65
N ARG A 100 3.05 20.67 -6.51
CA ARG A 100 4.25 21.37 -6.03
C ARG A 100 4.74 20.68 -4.76
N VAL A 101 5.99 20.23 -4.80
CA VAL A 101 6.67 19.58 -3.70
C VAL A 101 7.50 20.60 -2.93
N TYR A 102 7.39 20.60 -1.61
CA TYR A 102 8.12 21.49 -0.70
C TYR A 102 9.03 20.65 0.23
N PRO A 103 10.26 20.35 -0.21
CA PRO A 103 11.24 19.67 0.65
C PRO A 103 11.69 20.60 1.79
N GLU A 104 12.02 20.03 2.97
CA GLU A 104 12.39 20.80 4.17
C GLU A 104 13.62 21.71 3.96
N ASN A 105 14.63 21.23 3.22
CA ASN A 105 15.92 21.91 3.06
C ASN A 105 16.27 22.26 1.60
N GLU A 106 15.31 22.21 0.71
CA GLU A 106 15.50 22.48 -0.72
C GLU A 106 14.45 23.46 -1.24
N LYS A 107 14.70 24.01 -2.43
CA LYS A 107 13.70 24.86 -3.08
C LYS A 107 12.50 24.03 -3.54
N PRO A 108 11.29 24.55 -3.42
CA PRO A 108 10.11 23.91 -4.01
C PRO A 108 10.27 23.71 -5.51
N PHE A 109 9.67 22.64 -6.01
CA PHE A 109 9.64 22.34 -7.44
C PHE A 109 8.28 21.79 -7.86
N ASP A 110 7.93 21.98 -9.13
CA ASP A 110 6.69 21.51 -9.72
C ASP A 110 6.91 20.15 -10.38
N ALA A 111 5.96 19.23 -10.16
CA ALA A 111 5.92 17.89 -10.73
C ALA A 111 4.65 17.73 -11.57
N GLU A 112 4.82 17.41 -12.85
CA GLU A 112 3.71 17.05 -13.73
C GLU A 112 3.41 15.56 -13.59
N GLU A 113 2.28 15.27 -12.97
CA GLU A 113 1.79 13.90 -12.80
C GLU A 113 1.00 13.47 -14.04
N ILE A 114 1.60 12.61 -14.86
CA ILE A 114 1.00 12.15 -16.12
C ILE A 114 0.26 10.83 -15.87
N LYS A 115 -1.05 10.78 -16.16
CA LYS A 115 -1.87 9.57 -16.03
C LYS A 115 -1.23 8.37 -16.74
N GLY A 116 -1.13 7.24 -16.02
CA GLY A 116 -0.54 5.99 -16.52
C GLY A 116 0.98 5.90 -16.35
N LYS A 117 1.64 6.96 -15.88
CA LYS A 117 3.09 6.94 -15.61
C LYS A 117 3.37 6.19 -14.32
N ALA A 118 4.42 5.37 -14.34
CA ALA A 118 4.98 4.72 -13.16
C ALA A 118 6.41 5.21 -12.94
N GLU A 119 6.79 5.44 -11.67
CA GLU A 119 8.12 5.91 -11.30
C GLU A 119 8.62 5.20 -10.03
N TRP A 120 9.93 5.14 -9.89
CA TRP A 120 10.62 4.76 -8.66
C TRP A 120 11.13 6.00 -7.95
N SER A 121 11.05 6.00 -6.63
CA SER A 121 11.70 7.01 -5.78
C SER A 121 12.45 6.31 -4.65
N ASP A 122 13.69 6.74 -4.43
CA ASP A 122 14.44 6.37 -3.24
C ASP A 122 13.80 6.99 -1.98
N LYS A 123 14.34 6.63 -0.79
CA LYS A 123 13.91 7.25 0.48
C LYS A 123 13.89 8.77 0.35
N ARG A 124 12.74 9.36 0.69
CA ARG A 124 12.57 10.81 0.64
C ARG A 124 12.44 11.39 2.04
N GLY A 125 13.25 12.41 2.32
CA GLY A 125 13.22 13.18 3.56
C GLY A 125 11.91 13.98 3.74
N LYS A 126 11.86 14.78 4.78
CA LYS A 126 10.67 15.58 5.12
C LYS A 126 10.27 16.52 4.00
N HIS A 127 9.01 16.46 3.63
CA HIS A 127 8.38 17.32 2.62
C HIS A 127 6.87 17.33 2.81
N PHE A 128 6.21 18.29 2.20
CA PHE A 128 4.76 18.28 1.97
C PHE A 128 4.48 18.61 0.51
N VAL A 129 3.26 18.35 0.05
CA VAL A 129 2.86 18.50 -1.35
C VAL A 129 1.57 19.32 -1.44
N GLU A 130 1.48 20.18 -2.44
CA GLU A 130 0.32 20.97 -2.78
C GLU A 130 -0.15 20.66 -4.21
N ASN A 131 -1.44 20.46 -4.40
CA ASN A 131 -2.00 20.41 -5.74
C ASN A 131 -2.24 21.84 -6.26
N ILE A 132 -1.34 22.32 -7.10
CA ILE A 132 -1.42 23.65 -7.73
C ILE A 132 -2.15 23.62 -9.08
N GLY A 133 -2.57 22.44 -9.53
CA GLY A 133 -3.30 22.21 -10.77
C GLY A 133 -4.80 22.47 -10.66
N LYS A 134 -5.55 22.01 -11.66
CA LYS A 134 -7.01 22.19 -11.76
C LYS A 134 -7.79 20.89 -11.67
N THR A 135 -7.12 19.76 -11.58
CA THR A 135 -7.68 18.42 -11.52
C THR A 135 -7.31 17.73 -10.21
N THR A 136 -8.16 16.85 -9.70
CA THR A 136 -7.76 15.98 -8.59
C THR A 136 -6.65 15.05 -9.07
N VAL A 137 -5.53 15.08 -8.37
CA VAL A 137 -4.42 14.13 -8.60
C VAL A 137 -4.64 12.93 -7.71
N THR A 138 -4.58 11.72 -8.28
CA THR A 138 -4.66 10.46 -7.55
C THR A 138 -3.52 9.57 -7.96
N ILE A 139 -2.75 9.09 -6.99
CA ILE A 139 -1.54 8.28 -7.19
C ILE A 139 -1.64 7.03 -6.31
N LEU A 140 -1.33 5.89 -6.89
CA LEU A 140 -1.09 4.64 -6.15
C LEU A 140 0.38 4.59 -5.76
N LEU A 141 0.67 4.60 -4.47
CA LEU A 141 2.03 4.47 -3.92
C LEU A 141 2.21 3.06 -3.39
N THR A 142 3.38 2.46 -3.63
CA THR A 142 3.79 1.21 -2.98
C THR A 142 5.10 1.46 -2.25
N GLU A 143 5.01 1.65 -0.95
CA GLU A 143 6.16 1.81 -0.06
C GLU A 143 6.79 0.46 0.26
N ILE A 144 8.12 0.38 0.19
CA ILE A 144 8.90 -0.81 0.50
C ILE A 144 9.35 -0.70 1.97
N LYS A 145 8.86 -1.59 2.82
CA LYS A 145 9.13 -1.56 4.27
C LYS A 145 10.46 -2.20 4.64
N SER A 146 10.76 -3.33 4.03
CA SER A 146 12.02 -4.06 4.23
C SER A 146 12.29 -4.93 3.01
N ALA A 147 13.57 -5.13 2.69
CA ALA A 147 13.95 -6.25 1.83
C ALA A 147 13.80 -7.55 2.64
N PRO A 148 13.35 -8.65 2.03
CA PRO A 148 13.31 -9.96 2.65
C PRO A 148 14.70 -10.47 3.02
#